data_57b2f40aec2872f893918110d43c6c99
#
_entry.id   57b2f40aec2872f893918110d43c6c99
#
_cell.length_a   1.000
_cell.length_b   1.000
_cell.length_c   1.000
_cell.angle_alpha   90.00
_cell.angle_beta   90.00
_cell.angle_gamma   90.00
#
_symmetry.space_group_name_H-M   'P 1'
#
loop_
_entity.id
_entity.type
_entity.pdbx_description
1 polymer ?
#
loop_
_entity_poly.entity_id
_entity_poly.type
_entity_poly.pdbx_seq_one_letter_code
_entity_poly.pdbx_strand_id
1 'polypeptide(L)'
;ERLLEDLEGLDWPEKVKAMQRAWIGRSEGAEIKFPVEGEEEAITVFTTRPDTLFGATFMVLAPEHPLTLRLASPERRAEVEAYVEAAKRKTEIERQAEGREKTGVFLGAYATNPATGEKIPIWTADYVLYGYGTGAIMGVPGHDGRDFEFAVKFGLPIRKVIERPGEPLPEPLEAAYEEPGIMVNSGPFDGIPSEEGKKRVVAWLEEKGLGKARVTYRLRDWLISRQRYWGTPIPMVHCQACGVVPVPEEELPVLLPDLKDIEDIRPKGKSPLEAHPEFYETTCPKCGGPAKRDTDTMDTFXXXHPEFYETTCPKCGGPAKRDTDTMDTFFDSSWYYLRYTDPKNERLPFDPAKADFWMPVDQYIGGVEHAVLHLLYSRFFTKFLHDLGMVKVEEPFQGLFTQGMVLAWTDFGPVEVEGERVRLPEPTRIRLEIPEKELSLEEVRKMGAELRPHEDGTLHFWKPAVMSKSKGNGVMVGPFVKEEGADIARITILFAAPPENEMVWTEEGVQGAWRFLNRIWRRVAEDREALKATSGQFAAEALEGPDRELYGKLHATLKKVTEDL
;
A
#
# COMPACT_ATOMS: atom_id res chain seq x y z
N GLU A 1 15.20 -0.79 -5.83
CA GLU A 1 16.50 -0.61 -5.15
C GLU A 1 16.72 0.86 -4.83
N ARG A 2 16.85 1.76 -5.82
CA ARG A 2 17.05 3.21 -5.62
C ARG A 2 16.07 3.83 -4.61
N LEU A 3 14.79 3.44 -4.65
CA LEU A 3 13.78 3.93 -3.70
C LEU A 3 14.11 3.58 -2.23
N LEU A 4 14.87 2.49 -1.99
CA LEU A 4 15.31 2.11 -0.64
C LEU A 4 16.60 2.82 -0.25
N GLU A 5 17.56 2.86 -1.16
CA GLU A 5 18.87 3.44 -0.91
C GLU A 5 18.76 4.94 -0.59
N ASP A 6 17.98 5.66 -1.38
CA ASP A 6 17.84 7.11 -1.26
C ASP A 6 16.96 7.55 -0.06
N LEU A 7 16.23 6.63 0.59
CA LEU A 7 15.47 6.95 1.81
C LEU A 7 16.36 7.49 2.94
N GLU A 8 17.61 7.01 3.01
CA GLU A 8 18.51 7.34 4.12
C GLU A 8 18.90 8.83 4.14
N GLY A 9 18.94 9.47 2.97
CA GLY A 9 19.28 10.89 2.83
C GLY A 9 18.13 11.87 3.13
N LEU A 10 16.90 11.37 3.36
CA LEU A 10 15.72 12.22 3.53
C LEU A 10 15.49 12.60 5.00
N ASP A 11 15.12 13.85 5.25
CA ASP A 11 14.69 14.33 6.58
C ASP A 11 13.20 14.00 6.78
N TRP A 12 12.91 12.70 6.86
CA TRP A 12 11.56 12.16 6.96
C TRP A 12 11.37 11.38 8.26
N PRO A 13 10.15 11.37 8.83
CA PRO A 13 9.87 10.56 10.03
C PRO A 13 10.23 9.09 9.82
N GLU A 14 10.93 8.48 10.76
CA GLU A 14 11.38 7.09 10.66
C GLU A 14 10.21 6.11 10.46
N LYS A 15 9.05 6.43 11.03
CA LYS A 15 7.81 5.67 10.80
C LYS A 15 7.48 5.55 9.30
N VAL A 16 7.57 6.67 8.55
CA VAL A 16 7.28 6.69 7.11
C VAL A 16 8.33 5.89 6.34
N LYS A 17 9.63 6.08 6.68
CA LYS A 17 10.72 5.31 6.06
C LYS A 17 10.51 3.80 6.28
N ALA A 18 10.18 3.40 7.51
CA ALA A 18 9.90 1.99 7.85
C ALA A 18 8.72 1.44 7.05
N MET A 19 7.64 2.23 6.90
CA MET A 19 6.49 1.84 6.08
C MET A 19 6.88 1.62 4.62
N GLN A 20 7.69 2.52 4.05
CA GLN A 20 8.16 2.36 2.66
C GLN A 20 9.08 1.15 2.50
N ARG A 21 10.04 0.94 3.44
CA ARG A 21 10.91 -0.24 3.42
C ARG A 21 10.09 -1.53 3.45
N ALA A 22 9.11 -1.60 4.36
CA ALA A 22 8.22 -2.76 4.48
C ALA A 22 7.36 -2.98 3.24
N TRP A 23 6.86 -1.90 2.63
CA TRP A 23 6.01 -1.97 1.43
C TRP A 23 6.80 -2.44 0.21
N ILE A 24 7.99 -1.90 0.01
CA ILE A 24 8.89 -2.32 -1.09
C ILE A 24 9.30 -3.78 -0.88
N GLY A 25 9.55 -4.18 0.37
CA GLY A 25 9.75 -5.56 0.75
C GLY A 25 10.92 -6.22 0.04
N ARG A 26 12.12 -5.64 0.18
CA ARG A 26 13.36 -6.22 -0.35
C ARG A 26 13.67 -7.52 0.38
N SER A 27 13.83 -8.60 -0.38
CA SER A 27 14.15 -9.94 0.16
C SER A 27 15.39 -10.49 -0.54
N GLU A 28 16.36 -10.91 0.26
CA GLU A 28 17.55 -11.60 -0.23
C GLU A 28 17.35 -13.11 -0.09
N GLY A 29 17.74 -13.86 -1.10
CA GLY A 29 17.58 -15.31 -1.09
C GLY A 29 18.31 -15.95 -2.26
N ALA A 30 17.81 -17.09 -2.69
CA ALA A 30 18.38 -17.85 -3.80
C ALA A 30 17.29 -18.29 -4.79
N GLU A 31 17.64 -18.26 -6.06
CA GLU A 31 16.94 -19.03 -7.10
C GLU A 31 17.59 -20.40 -7.15
N ILE A 32 16.79 -21.45 -7.05
CA ILE A 32 17.26 -22.84 -7.03
C ILE A 32 16.52 -23.63 -8.12
N LYS A 33 17.24 -24.39 -8.91
CA LYS A 33 16.70 -25.21 -10.00
C LYS A 33 16.47 -26.64 -9.53
N PHE A 34 15.25 -27.11 -9.68
CA PHE A 34 14.84 -28.49 -9.37
C PHE A 34 14.55 -29.20 -10.69
N PRO A 35 15.44 -30.08 -11.17
CA PRO A 35 15.17 -30.86 -12.40
C PRO A 35 13.90 -31.69 -12.25
N VAL A 36 13.09 -31.73 -13.30
CA VAL A 36 11.82 -32.47 -13.33
C VAL A 36 12.01 -33.75 -14.18
N GLU A 37 11.53 -34.85 -13.65
CA GLU A 37 11.65 -36.16 -14.34
C GLU A 37 10.88 -36.12 -15.67
N GLY A 38 11.58 -36.43 -16.78
CA GLY A 38 11.00 -36.46 -18.11
C GLY A 38 10.88 -35.12 -18.82
N GLU A 39 11.38 -34.03 -18.19
CA GLU A 39 11.36 -32.67 -18.76
C GLU A 39 12.76 -32.13 -18.97
N GLU A 40 12.96 -31.33 -20.00
CA GLU A 40 14.23 -30.62 -20.23
C GLU A 40 14.36 -29.39 -19.31
N GLU A 41 13.21 -28.81 -18.94
CA GLU A 41 13.14 -27.58 -18.14
C GLU A 41 13.00 -27.89 -16.65
N ALA A 42 13.86 -27.28 -15.83
CA ALA A 42 13.80 -27.39 -14.37
C ALA A 42 12.78 -26.38 -13.79
N ILE A 43 12.12 -26.75 -12.69
CA ILE A 43 11.34 -25.79 -11.91
C ILE A 43 12.33 -24.91 -11.16
N THR A 44 12.20 -23.59 -11.32
CA THR A 44 13.00 -22.62 -10.57
C THR A 44 12.16 -22.09 -9.39
N VAL A 45 12.69 -22.20 -8.18
CA VAL A 45 12.07 -21.61 -7.00
C VAL A 45 12.91 -20.45 -6.46
N PHE A 46 12.26 -19.47 -5.84
CA PHE A 46 12.94 -18.45 -5.04
C PHE A 46 12.66 -18.76 -3.57
N THR A 47 13.72 -18.75 -2.75
CA THR A 47 13.58 -18.94 -1.30
C THR A 47 14.48 -17.97 -0.52
N THR A 48 13.98 -17.44 0.58
CA THR A 48 14.76 -16.66 1.55
C THR A 48 15.46 -17.58 2.58
N ARG A 49 15.17 -18.90 2.50
CA ARG A 49 15.68 -19.90 3.42
C ARG A 49 16.46 -21.01 2.66
N PRO A 50 17.54 -20.64 1.90
CA PRO A 50 18.34 -21.67 1.23
C PRO A 50 18.99 -22.65 2.22
N ASP A 51 19.19 -22.26 3.47
CA ASP A 51 19.65 -23.11 4.59
C ASP A 51 18.75 -24.33 4.82
N THR A 52 17.46 -24.27 4.42
CA THR A 52 16.53 -25.40 4.61
C THR A 52 16.42 -26.35 3.41
N LEU A 53 17.19 -26.13 2.35
CA LEU A 53 17.10 -26.90 1.08
C LEU A 53 17.18 -28.42 1.29
N PHE A 54 18.01 -28.89 2.20
CA PHE A 54 18.16 -30.31 2.51
C PHE A 54 16.90 -30.94 3.13
N GLY A 55 16.02 -30.08 3.68
CA GLY A 55 14.71 -30.46 4.26
C GLY A 55 13.55 -30.37 3.31
N ALA A 56 13.79 -30.02 2.02
CA ALA A 56 12.72 -29.93 1.03
C ALA A 56 12.27 -31.35 0.63
N THR A 57 11.01 -31.70 0.98
CA THR A 57 10.47 -33.04 0.77
C THR A 57 9.33 -33.09 -0.25
N PHE A 58 8.88 -31.94 -0.73
CA PHE A 58 7.88 -31.85 -1.83
C PHE A 58 8.03 -30.49 -2.52
N MET A 59 7.39 -30.36 -3.67
CA MET A 59 7.37 -29.14 -4.49
C MET A 59 5.91 -28.70 -4.62
N VAL A 60 5.63 -27.38 -4.57
CA VAL A 60 4.29 -26.88 -4.83
C VAL A 60 4.32 -25.79 -5.90
N LEU A 61 3.45 -25.93 -6.90
CA LEU A 61 3.21 -24.94 -7.95
C LEU A 61 1.90 -24.21 -7.67
N ALA A 62 1.87 -22.91 -7.94
CA ALA A 62 0.64 -22.14 -7.95
C ALA A 62 -0.34 -22.74 -8.97
N PRO A 63 -1.66 -22.71 -8.72
CA PRO A 63 -2.63 -23.23 -9.72
C PRO A 63 -2.49 -22.57 -11.11
N GLU A 64 -2.07 -21.30 -11.16
CA GLU A 64 -1.89 -20.53 -12.39
C GLU A 64 -0.53 -20.75 -13.08
N HIS A 65 0.37 -21.48 -12.45
CA HIS A 65 1.71 -21.70 -13.00
C HIS A 65 1.64 -22.48 -14.32
N PRO A 66 2.35 -22.06 -15.39
CA PRO A 66 2.28 -22.73 -16.70
C PRO A 66 2.60 -24.24 -16.66
N LEU A 67 3.47 -24.64 -15.74
CA LEU A 67 3.85 -26.06 -15.59
C LEU A 67 2.78 -26.90 -14.88
N THR A 68 1.81 -26.29 -14.18
CA THR A 68 0.82 -27.04 -13.37
C THR A 68 0.02 -28.01 -14.24
N LEU A 69 -0.55 -27.52 -15.34
CA LEU A 69 -1.30 -28.38 -16.26
C LEU A 69 -0.37 -29.25 -17.12
N ARG A 70 0.80 -28.70 -17.49
CA ARG A 70 1.75 -29.44 -18.35
C ARG A 70 2.29 -30.69 -17.65
N LEU A 71 2.59 -30.62 -16.35
CA LEU A 71 3.16 -31.73 -15.57
C LEU A 71 2.10 -32.69 -15.02
N ALA A 72 0.82 -32.35 -15.13
CA ALA A 72 -0.25 -33.22 -14.65
C ALA A 72 -0.27 -34.51 -15.47
N SER A 73 -0.08 -35.69 -14.79
CA SER A 73 -0.13 -36.97 -15.44
C SER A 73 -1.54 -37.23 -16.03
N PRO A 74 -1.67 -38.08 -17.05
CA PRO A 74 -2.97 -38.37 -17.67
C PRO A 74 -4.04 -38.76 -16.62
N GLU A 75 -3.65 -39.52 -15.60
CA GLU A 75 -4.55 -40.02 -14.54
C GLU A 75 -5.00 -38.90 -13.58
N ARG A 76 -4.20 -37.85 -13.43
CA ARG A 76 -4.47 -36.72 -12.51
C ARG A 76 -5.04 -35.50 -13.22
N ARG A 77 -4.97 -35.47 -14.55
CA ARG A 77 -5.28 -34.29 -15.37
C ARG A 77 -6.64 -33.66 -15.02
N ALA A 78 -7.69 -34.47 -15.00
CA ALA A 78 -9.04 -33.99 -14.73
C ALA A 78 -9.19 -33.38 -13.33
N GLU A 79 -8.54 -34.00 -12.32
CA GLU A 79 -8.54 -33.53 -10.92
C GLU A 79 -7.80 -32.19 -10.80
N VAL A 80 -6.64 -32.08 -11.47
CA VAL A 80 -5.83 -30.86 -11.47
C VAL A 80 -6.57 -29.71 -12.17
N GLU A 81 -7.20 -29.95 -13.32
CA GLU A 81 -8.00 -28.94 -14.04
C GLU A 81 -9.15 -28.42 -13.18
N ALA A 82 -9.88 -29.30 -12.52
CA ALA A 82 -10.97 -28.92 -11.63
C ALA A 82 -10.45 -28.07 -10.45
N TYR A 83 -9.29 -28.42 -9.90
CA TYR A 83 -8.67 -27.68 -8.79
C TYR A 83 -8.24 -26.28 -9.23
N VAL A 84 -7.58 -26.16 -10.41
CA VAL A 84 -7.14 -24.88 -10.99
C VAL A 84 -8.36 -23.95 -11.18
N GLU A 85 -9.45 -24.47 -11.75
CA GLU A 85 -10.67 -23.67 -11.97
C GLU A 85 -11.34 -23.24 -10.65
N ALA A 86 -11.29 -24.07 -9.62
CA ALA A 86 -11.79 -23.72 -8.29
C ALA A 86 -10.92 -22.64 -7.63
N ALA A 87 -9.59 -22.73 -7.79
CA ALA A 87 -8.64 -21.76 -7.24
C ALA A 87 -8.78 -20.37 -7.86
N LYS A 88 -9.06 -20.30 -9.18
CA LYS A 88 -9.28 -19.03 -9.89
C LYS A 88 -10.45 -18.22 -9.35
N ARG A 89 -11.42 -18.86 -8.69
CA ARG A 89 -12.60 -18.18 -8.13
C ARG A 89 -12.34 -17.56 -6.76
N LYS A 90 -11.16 -17.79 -6.18
CA LYS A 90 -10.78 -17.28 -4.84
C LYS A 90 -9.85 -16.07 -5.00
N THR A 91 -10.09 -15.06 -4.19
CA THR A 91 -9.18 -13.89 -4.11
C THR A 91 -7.87 -14.29 -3.41
N GLU A 92 -6.81 -13.52 -3.63
CA GLU A 92 -5.52 -13.74 -2.95
C GLU A 92 -5.67 -13.65 -1.42
N ILE A 93 -6.53 -12.75 -0.94
CA ILE A 93 -6.80 -12.59 0.51
C ILE A 93 -7.40 -13.88 1.07
N GLU A 94 -8.40 -14.43 0.40
CA GLU A 94 -9.03 -15.71 0.80
C GLU A 94 -8.01 -16.85 0.79
N ARG A 95 -7.10 -16.87 -0.19
CA ARG A 95 -6.10 -17.93 -0.33
C ARG A 95 -5.03 -17.88 0.76
N GLN A 96 -4.74 -16.68 1.30
CA GLN A 96 -3.71 -16.46 2.34
C GLN A 96 -4.27 -16.38 3.76
N ALA A 97 -5.59 -16.49 3.95
CA ALA A 97 -6.22 -16.38 5.27
C ALA A 97 -5.63 -17.40 6.26
N GLU A 98 -5.23 -16.93 7.44
CA GLU A 98 -4.70 -17.78 8.52
C GLU A 98 -5.77 -18.75 9.06
N GLY A 99 -5.34 -19.90 9.52
CA GLY A 99 -6.22 -20.93 10.11
C GLY A 99 -7.07 -21.68 9.08
N ARG A 100 -6.90 -21.42 7.80
CA ARG A 100 -7.62 -22.11 6.75
C ARG A 100 -6.99 -23.47 6.46
N GLU A 101 -7.83 -24.49 6.35
CA GLU A 101 -7.40 -25.86 5.99
C GLU A 101 -6.67 -25.86 4.63
N LYS A 102 -5.45 -26.39 4.59
CA LYS A 102 -4.65 -26.46 3.36
C LYS A 102 -5.28 -27.44 2.36
N THR A 103 -5.33 -27.03 1.08
CA THR A 103 -5.82 -27.89 -0.02
C THR A 103 -4.77 -27.99 -1.10
N GLY A 104 -4.79 -29.07 -1.87
CA GLY A 104 -3.87 -29.27 -2.99
C GLY A 104 -4.09 -30.58 -3.68
N VAL A 105 -3.52 -30.73 -4.88
CA VAL A 105 -3.62 -31.94 -5.72
C VAL A 105 -2.22 -32.35 -6.17
N PHE A 106 -1.89 -33.63 -6.03
CA PHE A 106 -0.64 -34.22 -6.55
C PHE A 106 -0.72 -34.28 -8.07
N LEU A 107 0.32 -33.80 -8.75
CA LEU A 107 0.34 -33.76 -10.23
C LEU A 107 0.64 -35.11 -10.90
N GLY A 108 1.16 -36.09 -10.14
CA GLY A 108 1.63 -37.36 -10.70
C GLY A 108 3.06 -37.26 -11.24
N ALA A 109 3.77 -36.16 -10.95
CA ALA A 109 5.12 -35.88 -11.43
C ALA A 109 6.08 -35.64 -10.25
N TYR A 110 7.38 -35.75 -10.49
CA TYR A 110 8.41 -35.63 -9.47
C TYR A 110 9.53 -34.68 -9.93
N ALA A 111 10.05 -33.90 -8.99
CA ALA A 111 11.27 -33.13 -9.17
C ALA A 111 12.41 -33.78 -8.37
N THR A 112 13.65 -33.46 -8.70
CA THR A 112 14.82 -33.94 -7.95
C THR A 112 15.32 -32.79 -7.07
N ASN A 113 15.42 -33.01 -5.76
CA ASN A 113 16.04 -32.06 -4.83
C ASN A 113 17.54 -31.98 -5.18
N PRO A 114 18.06 -30.83 -5.61
CA PRO A 114 19.46 -30.73 -6.08
C PRO A 114 20.49 -30.92 -4.98
N ALA A 115 20.12 -30.83 -3.70
CA ALA A 115 21.04 -31.01 -2.58
C ALA A 115 21.17 -32.48 -2.15
N THR A 116 20.05 -33.22 -2.17
CA THR A 116 20.02 -34.62 -1.69
C THR A 116 20.02 -35.66 -2.82
N GLY A 117 19.61 -35.26 -4.03
CA GLY A 117 19.41 -36.17 -5.15
C GLY A 117 18.10 -36.96 -5.06
N GLU A 118 17.29 -36.74 -4.04
CA GLU A 118 16.03 -37.45 -3.82
C GLU A 118 14.92 -36.93 -4.72
N LYS A 119 14.03 -37.83 -5.17
CA LYS A 119 12.80 -37.48 -5.89
C LYS A 119 11.78 -36.98 -4.89
N ILE A 120 11.20 -35.80 -5.15
CA ILE A 120 10.16 -35.19 -4.33
C ILE A 120 8.91 -34.99 -5.19
N PRO A 121 7.70 -35.26 -4.66
CA PRO A 121 6.47 -35.13 -5.44
C PRO A 121 6.11 -33.67 -5.70
N ILE A 122 5.54 -33.42 -6.89
CA ILE A 122 5.09 -32.07 -7.31
C ILE A 122 3.58 -31.97 -7.11
N TRP A 123 3.16 -30.97 -6.34
CA TRP A 123 1.76 -30.68 -6.03
C TRP A 123 1.36 -29.33 -6.62
N THR A 124 0.07 -29.07 -6.76
CA THR A 124 -0.48 -27.72 -6.91
C THR A 124 -1.31 -27.40 -5.68
N ALA A 125 -1.21 -26.17 -5.15
CA ALA A 125 -1.94 -25.74 -3.98
C ALA A 125 -2.21 -24.24 -4.02
N ASP A 126 -3.40 -23.84 -3.53
CA ASP A 126 -3.88 -22.47 -3.63
C ASP A 126 -3.21 -21.48 -2.64
N TYR A 127 -2.46 -21.98 -1.65
CA TYR A 127 -1.69 -21.10 -0.76
C TYR A 127 -0.41 -20.54 -1.41
N VAL A 128 -0.02 -21.07 -2.57
CA VAL A 128 1.11 -20.55 -3.38
C VAL A 128 0.54 -19.59 -4.43
N LEU A 129 1.09 -18.37 -4.48
CA LEU A 129 0.64 -17.33 -5.42
C LEU A 129 1.59 -17.19 -6.60
N TYR A 130 1.05 -17.13 -7.81
CA TYR A 130 1.83 -16.98 -9.03
C TYR A 130 2.52 -15.60 -9.13
N GLY A 131 1.92 -14.58 -8.55
CA GLY A 131 2.45 -13.21 -8.55
C GLY A 131 3.61 -12.95 -7.58
N TYR A 132 4.08 -13.97 -6.84
CA TYR A 132 5.17 -13.82 -5.88
C TYR A 132 6.28 -14.83 -6.19
N GLY A 133 7.52 -14.34 -6.30
CA GLY A 133 8.67 -15.18 -6.64
C GLY A 133 8.55 -15.76 -8.04
N THR A 134 8.60 -17.07 -8.13
CA THR A 134 8.49 -17.81 -9.42
C THR A 134 7.11 -18.50 -9.57
N GLY A 135 6.23 -18.39 -8.58
CA GLY A 135 4.98 -19.16 -8.55
C GLY A 135 5.19 -20.62 -8.17
N ALA A 136 6.39 -20.97 -7.69
CA ALA A 136 6.76 -22.31 -7.25
C ALA A 136 7.51 -22.22 -5.92
N ILE A 137 7.27 -23.15 -5.00
CA ILE A 137 8.01 -23.23 -3.74
C ILE A 137 8.54 -24.65 -3.52
N MET A 138 9.65 -24.76 -2.83
CA MET A 138 10.12 -26.01 -2.24
C MET A 138 9.43 -26.14 -0.87
N GLY A 139 8.72 -27.22 -0.63
CA GLY A 139 8.06 -27.49 0.65
C GLY A 139 9.06 -27.95 1.68
N VAL A 140 9.23 -27.19 2.77
CA VAL A 140 10.18 -27.50 3.86
C VAL A 140 9.43 -27.67 5.18
N PRO A 141 8.66 -28.72 5.34
CA PRO A 141 7.71 -28.86 6.47
C PRO A 141 8.36 -28.87 7.87
N GLY A 142 9.64 -29.16 7.98
CA GLY A 142 10.35 -29.03 9.26
C GLY A 142 10.52 -27.57 9.72
N HIS A 143 10.40 -26.58 8.78
CA HIS A 143 10.84 -25.19 9.02
C HIS A 143 9.90 -24.12 8.43
N ASP A 144 8.69 -24.51 7.99
CA ASP A 144 7.61 -23.57 7.56
C ASP A 144 6.28 -24.16 8.02
N GLY A 145 5.51 -23.40 8.80
CA GLY A 145 4.25 -23.86 9.39
C GLY A 145 3.20 -24.23 8.34
N ARG A 146 3.12 -23.50 7.22
CA ARG A 146 2.17 -23.80 6.14
C ARG A 146 2.50 -25.14 5.48
N ASP A 147 3.80 -25.37 5.26
CA ASP A 147 4.28 -26.62 4.67
C ASP A 147 4.12 -27.78 5.66
N PHE A 148 4.28 -27.52 6.96
CA PHE A 148 4.06 -28.51 8.03
C PHE A 148 2.60 -28.99 8.01
N GLU A 149 1.63 -28.03 8.03
CA GLU A 149 0.20 -28.34 7.96
C GLU A 149 -0.14 -29.15 6.70
N PHE A 150 0.44 -28.76 5.57
CA PHE A 150 0.25 -29.44 4.29
C PHE A 150 0.82 -30.89 4.36
N ALA A 151 2.05 -31.02 4.85
CA ALA A 151 2.71 -32.33 4.95
C ALA A 151 1.96 -33.28 5.87
N VAL A 152 1.49 -32.80 7.03
CA VAL A 152 0.69 -33.61 7.97
C VAL A 152 -0.61 -34.08 7.29
N LYS A 153 -1.31 -33.17 6.62
CA LYS A 153 -2.58 -33.49 5.96
C LYS A 153 -2.43 -34.55 4.84
N PHE A 154 -1.38 -34.44 4.04
CA PHE A 154 -1.19 -35.31 2.87
C PHE A 154 -0.21 -36.48 3.11
N GLY A 155 0.25 -36.65 4.35
CA GLY A 155 1.14 -37.76 4.72
C GLY A 155 2.53 -37.66 4.08
N LEU A 156 3.05 -36.46 3.89
CA LEU A 156 4.35 -36.22 3.25
C LEU A 156 5.47 -36.24 4.29
N PRO A 157 6.69 -36.65 3.92
CA PRO A 157 7.81 -36.69 4.88
C PRO A 157 8.14 -35.31 5.46
N ILE A 158 8.41 -35.27 6.76
CA ILE A 158 8.86 -34.06 7.47
C ILE A 158 10.30 -34.30 7.92
N ARG A 159 11.22 -33.46 7.42
CA ARG A 159 12.66 -33.62 7.72
C ARG A 159 13.15 -32.37 8.44
N LYS A 160 13.76 -32.59 9.60
CA LYS A 160 14.40 -31.56 10.40
C LYS A 160 15.82 -31.31 9.85
N VAL A 161 16.14 -30.04 9.52
CA VAL A 161 17.49 -29.64 9.05
C VAL A 161 18.06 -28.45 9.80
N ILE A 162 17.31 -27.92 10.78
CA ILE A 162 17.79 -26.91 11.72
C ILE A 162 17.33 -27.32 13.12
N GLU A 163 18.21 -27.17 14.10
CA GLU A 163 17.93 -27.46 15.51
C GLU A 163 18.18 -26.24 16.39
N ARG A 164 17.46 -26.19 17.51
CA ARG A 164 17.69 -25.19 18.55
C ARG A 164 19.10 -25.39 19.15
N PRO A 165 19.90 -24.33 19.33
CA PRO A 165 21.21 -24.48 19.91
C PRO A 165 21.16 -25.11 21.32
N GLY A 166 21.85 -26.22 21.51
CA GLY A 166 21.96 -26.91 22.81
C GLY A 166 20.73 -27.72 23.24
N GLU A 167 19.64 -27.71 22.43
CA GLU A 167 18.42 -28.42 22.79
C GLU A 167 17.82 -29.08 21.52
N PRO A 168 18.09 -30.36 21.30
CA PRO A 168 17.54 -31.06 20.13
C PRO A 168 16.00 -31.04 20.08
N LEU A 169 15.47 -30.78 18.91
CA LEU A 169 14.01 -30.82 18.68
C LEU A 169 13.51 -32.27 18.73
N PRO A 170 12.24 -32.47 19.14
CA PRO A 170 11.66 -33.82 19.20
C PRO A 170 11.59 -34.50 17.82
N GLU A 171 11.53 -35.81 17.82
CA GLU A 171 11.27 -36.61 16.62
C GLU A 171 10.18 -37.64 16.95
N PRO A 172 9.06 -37.60 16.20
CA PRO A 172 8.72 -36.64 15.13
C PRO A 172 8.48 -35.23 15.66
N LEU A 173 8.66 -34.22 14.76
CA LEU A 173 8.34 -32.83 15.07
C LEU A 173 6.83 -32.67 15.32
N GLU A 174 6.48 -31.94 16.37
CA GLU A 174 5.07 -31.61 16.70
C GLU A 174 4.60 -30.33 15.99
N ALA A 175 5.56 -29.48 15.56
CA ALA A 175 5.31 -28.25 14.81
C ALA A 175 6.59 -27.87 14.05
N ALA A 176 6.46 -27.01 13.05
CA ALA A 176 7.60 -26.47 12.32
C ALA A 176 8.48 -25.60 13.26
N TYR A 177 9.79 -25.69 13.10
CA TYR A 177 10.74 -24.83 13.80
C TYR A 177 11.26 -23.75 12.85
N GLU A 178 10.76 -22.54 12.99
CA GLU A 178 11.00 -21.44 12.04
C GLU A 178 12.16 -20.52 12.45
N GLU A 179 12.63 -20.62 13.71
CA GLU A 179 13.66 -19.74 14.26
C GLU A 179 15.06 -20.09 13.72
N PRO A 180 16.03 -19.16 13.81
CA PRO A 180 17.43 -19.49 13.52
C PRO A 180 17.95 -20.56 14.49
N GLY A 181 18.90 -21.37 14.00
CA GLY A 181 19.46 -22.45 14.79
C GLY A 181 20.74 -22.99 14.18
N ILE A 182 21.05 -24.25 14.47
CA ILE A 182 22.23 -24.96 13.94
C ILE A 182 21.75 -25.94 12.87
N MET A 183 22.40 -25.93 11.71
CA MET A 183 22.09 -26.84 10.62
C MET A 183 22.46 -28.28 11.00
N VAL A 184 21.55 -29.21 10.72
CA VAL A 184 21.71 -30.66 10.91
C VAL A 184 21.14 -31.38 9.69
N ASN A 185 21.52 -32.63 9.45
CA ASN A 185 21.02 -33.42 8.30
C ASN A 185 21.19 -32.69 6.95
N SER A 186 22.19 -31.78 6.87
CA SER A 186 22.46 -30.90 5.73
C SER A 186 23.85 -31.17 5.12
N GLY A 187 24.38 -32.37 5.33
CA GLY A 187 25.65 -32.83 4.77
C GLY A 187 26.83 -31.94 5.11
N PRO A 188 27.46 -31.26 4.11
CA PRO A 188 28.65 -30.45 4.42
C PRO A 188 28.38 -29.20 5.25
N PHE A 189 27.14 -28.91 5.54
CA PHE A 189 26.71 -27.72 6.29
C PHE A 189 26.31 -28.05 7.75
N ASP A 190 26.42 -29.32 8.15
CA ASP A 190 26.06 -29.71 9.52
C ASP A 190 26.95 -28.97 10.54
N GLY A 191 26.34 -28.50 11.63
CA GLY A 191 27.00 -27.78 12.70
C GLY A 191 27.19 -26.29 12.49
N ILE A 192 26.78 -25.75 11.32
CA ILE A 192 26.91 -24.33 10.98
C ILE A 192 25.65 -23.59 11.46
N PRO A 193 25.80 -22.38 12.06
CA PRO A 193 24.61 -21.53 12.32
C PRO A 193 23.82 -21.26 11.03
N SER A 194 22.50 -21.37 11.07
CA SER A 194 21.64 -21.27 9.87
C SER A 194 21.82 -19.95 9.10
N GLU A 195 22.06 -18.82 9.79
CA GLU A 195 22.30 -17.52 9.13
C GLU A 195 23.61 -17.52 8.31
N GLU A 196 24.63 -18.20 8.77
CA GLU A 196 25.86 -18.41 8.00
C GLU A 196 25.61 -19.45 6.89
N GLY A 197 24.81 -20.47 7.22
CA GLY A 197 24.40 -21.52 6.29
C GLY A 197 23.74 -20.97 5.04
N LYS A 198 22.89 -19.96 5.16
CA LYS A 198 22.24 -19.30 4.01
C LYS A 198 23.27 -18.88 2.95
N LYS A 199 24.33 -18.18 3.37
CA LYS A 199 25.39 -17.70 2.47
C LYS A 199 26.20 -18.85 1.88
N ARG A 200 26.56 -19.84 2.70
CA ARG A 200 27.38 -20.97 2.26
C ARG A 200 26.63 -21.88 1.28
N VAL A 201 25.33 -22.12 1.52
CA VAL A 201 24.50 -22.93 0.63
C VAL A 201 24.34 -22.21 -0.72
N VAL A 202 24.13 -20.87 -0.71
CA VAL A 202 24.05 -20.11 -1.98
C VAL A 202 25.35 -20.22 -2.77
N ALA A 203 26.50 -19.99 -2.14
CA ALA A 203 27.81 -20.11 -2.79
C ALA A 203 28.02 -21.52 -3.40
N TRP A 204 27.64 -22.55 -2.66
CA TRP A 204 27.71 -23.94 -3.10
C TRP A 204 26.78 -24.21 -4.30
N LEU A 205 25.56 -23.65 -4.30
CA LEU A 205 24.61 -23.75 -5.42
C LEU A 205 25.18 -23.08 -6.68
N GLU A 206 25.83 -21.92 -6.53
CA GLU A 206 26.46 -21.20 -7.63
C GLU A 206 27.62 -21.99 -8.24
N GLU A 207 28.50 -22.53 -7.39
CA GLU A 207 29.63 -23.36 -7.81
C GLU A 207 29.16 -24.57 -8.64
N LYS A 208 28.02 -25.15 -8.28
CA LYS A 208 27.47 -26.32 -8.96
C LYS A 208 26.55 -25.99 -10.13
N GLY A 209 26.24 -24.71 -10.37
CA GLY A 209 25.32 -24.29 -11.42
C GLY A 209 23.85 -24.65 -11.14
N LEU A 210 23.52 -24.95 -9.88
CA LEU A 210 22.20 -25.40 -9.44
C LEU A 210 21.30 -24.23 -8.96
N GLY A 211 21.90 -23.06 -8.78
CA GLY A 211 21.17 -21.86 -8.34
C GLY A 211 22.07 -20.65 -8.30
N LYS A 212 21.54 -19.54 -7.82
CA LYS A 212 22.30 -18.28 -7.69
C LYS A 212 21.65 -17.37 -6.63
N ALA A 213 22.44 -16.46 -6.07
CA ALA A 213 21.90 -15.40 -5.21
C ALA A 213 20.87 -14.57 -5.99
N ARG A 214 19.82 -14.16 -5.33
CA ARG A 214 18.78 -13.32 -5.94
C ARG A 214 18.19 -12.37 -4.91
N VAL A 215 18.03 -11.11 -5.32
CA VAL A 215 17.23 -10.13 -4.58
C VAL A 215 15.89 -10.00 -5.30
N THR A 216 14.81 -10.06 -4.55
CA THR A 216 13.46 -9.82 -5.08
C THR A 216 12.79 -8.71 -4.25
N TYR A 217 11.72 -8.17 -4.79
CA TYR A 217 10.94 -7.11 -4.15
C TYR A 217 9.47 -7.53 -4.14
N ARG A 218 8.78 -7.27 -3.03
CA ARG A 218 7.33 -7.53 -2.90
C ARG A 218 6.52 -6.48 -3.67
N LEU A 219 7.08 -5.28 -3.84
CA LEU A 219 6.44 -4.19 -4.59
C LEU A 219 6.09 -4.64 -6.00
N ARG A 220 4.82 -4.51 -6.37
CA ARG A 220 4.32 -4.84 -7.71
C ARG A 220 4.35 -3.59 -8.60
N ASP A 221 4.28 -3.81 -9.91
CA ASP A 221 4.19 -2.72 -10.89
C ASP A 221 2.95 -1.87 -10.61
N TRP A 222 3.10 -0.56 -10.71
CA TRP A 222 1.99 0.37 -10.60
C TRP A 222 1.20 0.35 -11.91
N LEU A 223 0.00 -0.25 -11.88
CA LEU A 223 -0.91 -0.27 -13.02
C LEU A 223 -1.63 1.08 -13.06
N ILE A 224 -1.29 1.92 -14.03
CA ILE A 224 -1.75 3.30 -14.09
C ILE A 224 -3.13 3.47 -14.75
N SER A 225 -3.59 2.48 -15.54
CA SER A 225 -4.88 2.63 -16.25
C SER A 225 -6.08 2.36 -15.34
N ARG A 226 -7.15 3.15 -15.52
CA ARG A 226 -8.41 3.04 -14.77
C ARG A 226 -9.59 3.22 -15.71
N GLN A 227 -10.63 2.42 -15.51
CA GLN A 227 -11.91 2.51 -16.22
C GLN A 227 -12.78 3.55 -15.52
N ARG A 228 -12.34 4.83 -15.60
CA ARG A 228 -13.04 5.98 -14.98
C ARG A 228 -13.15 7.12 -15.99
N TYR A 229 -14.25 7.82 -15.98
CA TYR A 229 -14.38 9.05 -16.79
C TYR A 229 -13.39 10.12 -16.29
N TRP A 230 -13.31 10.30 -14.96
CA TRP A 230 -12.43 11.30 -14.35
C TRP A 230 -11.00 10.80 -14.30
N GLY A 231 -10.11 11.55 -14.88
CA GLY A 231 -8.68 11.25 -14.93
C GLY A 231 -8.09 11.73 -16.24
N THR A 232 -6.77 11.74 -16.33
CA THR A 232 -6.07 12.13 -17.54
C THR A 232 -6.22 11.01 -18.58
N PRO A 233 -6.75 11.26 -19.78
CA PRO A 233 -6.82 10.26 -20.84
C PRO A 233 -5.42 9.71 -21.19
N ILE A 234 -5.33 8.43 -21.47
CA ILE A 234 -4.06 7.79 -21.87
C ILE A 234 -3.86 8.08 -23.36
N PRO A 235 -2.77 8.81 -23.75
CA PRO A 235 -2.58 9.25 -25.14
C PRO A 235 -1.97 8.16 -26.02
N MET A 236 -2.66 7.01 -26.10
CA MET A 236 -2.21 5.84 -26.85
C MET A 236 -3.27 5.34 -27.82
N VAL A 237 -2.81 4.75 -28.91
CA VAL A 237 -3.62 4.11 -29.95
C VAL A 237 -3.17 2.65 -30.12
N HIS A 238 -4.09 1.72 -30.08
CA HIS A 238 -3.82 0.28 -30.25
C HIS A 238 -4.00 -0.11 -31.71
N CYS A 239 -2.91 -0.46 -32.37
CA CYS A 239 -2.87 -0.84 -33.77
C CYS A 239 -2.57 -2.33 -33.94
N GLN A 240 -3.33 -3.03 -34.78
CA GLN A 240 -3.11 -4.47 -35.00
C GLN A 240 -1.73 -4.77 -35.61
N ALA A 241 -1.22 -3.89 -36.47
CA ALA A 241 0.09 -4.09 -37.12
C ALA A 241 1.26 -3.55 -36.32
N CYS A 242 1.10 -2.45 -35.56
CA CYS A 242 2.18 -1.73 -34.89
C CYS A 242 2.20 -1.89 -33.38
N GLY A 243 1.19 -2.52 -32.78
CA GLY A 243 1.00 -2.59 -31.35
C GLY A 243 0.53 -1.25 -30.77
N VAL A 244 1.00 -0.89 -29.59
CA VAL A 244 0.65 0.36 -28.92
C VAL A 244 1.51 1.50 -29.51
N VAL A 245 0.86 2.59 -29.93
CA VAL A 245 1.50 3.73 -30.60
C VAL A 245 1.04 5.03 -29.90
N PRO A 246 1.95 5.95 -29.55
CA PRO A 246 1.54 7.21 -28.94
C PRO A 246 0.79 8.12 -29.93
N VAL A 247 -0.13 8.91 -29.39
CA VAL A 247 -0.79 9.99 -30.14
C VAL A 247 0.28 11.03 -30.53
N PRO A 248 0.28 11.55 -31.76
CA PRO A 248 1.26 12.57 -32.16
C PRO A 248 1.20 13.81 -31.26
N GLU A 249 2.37 14.41 -31.00
CA GLU A 249 2.48 15.58 -30.10
C GLU A 249 1.59 16.73 -30.54
N GLU A 250 1.42 16.94 -31.86
CA GLU A 250 0.58 17.98 -32.45
C GLU A 250 -0.92 17.77 -32.17
N GLU A 251 -1.31 16.56 -31.80
CA GLU A 251 -2.71 16.20 -31.48
C GLU A 251 -2.98 16.20 -29.96
N LEU A 252 -1.99 16.56 -29.14
CA LEU A 252 -2.16 16.68 -27.69
C LEU A 252 -2.69 18.06 -27.30
N PRO A 253 -3.47 18.16 -26.23
CA PRO A 253 -3.90 17.09 -25.33
C PRO A 253 -5.07 16.27 -25.87
N VAL A 254 -5.17 15.01 -25.46
CA VAL A 254 -6.37 14.20 -25.65
C VAL A 254 -7.39 14.68 -24.63
N LEU A 255 -8.50 15.22 -25.11
CA LEU A 255 -9.55 15.81 -24.25
C LEU A 255 -10.62 14.78 -23.92
N LEU A 256 -11.15 14.84 -22.70
CA LEU A 256 -12.33 14.06 -22.31
C LEU A 256 -13.57 14.57 -23.08
N PRO A 257 -14.52 13.70 -23.44
CA PRO A 257 -15.77 14.15 -24.06
C PRO A 257 -16.66 14.89 -23.06
N ASP A 258 -17.47 15.82 -23.53
CA ASP A 258 -18.41 16.54 -22.66
C ASP A 258 -19.54 15.59 -22.19
N LEU A 259 -19.81 15.61 -20.89
CA LEU A 259 -20.91 14.83 -20.30
C LEU A 259 -22.25 15.41 -20.66
N LYS A 260 -23.15 14.57 -21.12
CA LYS A 260 -24.54 14.92 -21.42
C LYS A 260 -25.48 14.55 -20.27
N ASP A 261 -25.13 13.48 -19.53
CA ASP A 261 -25.93 13.00 -18.39
C ASP A 261 -24.98 12.39 -17.34
N ILE A 262 -25.36 12.45 -16.07
CA ILE A 262 -24.66 11.83 -14.97
C ILE A 262 -24.63 10.29 -15.09
N GLU A 263 -25.60 9.71 -15.77
CA GLU A 263 -25.63 8.27 -16.06
C GLU A 263 -24.45 7.83 -16.93
N ASP A 264 -23.88 8.75 -17.70
CA ASP A 264 -22.73 8.47 -18.59
C ASP A 264 -21.47 8.08 -17.81
N ILE A 265 -21.37 8.51 -16.55
CA ILE A 265 -20.18 8.20 -15.70
C ILE A 265 -20.41 7.03 -14.76
N ARG A 266 -21.59 6.42 -14.72
CA ARG A 266 -21.84 5.25 -13.87
C ARG A 266 -21.13 4.01 -14.41
N PRO A 267 -20.39 3.29 -13.54
CA PRO A 267 -19.76 2.05 -13.95
C PRO A 267 -20.80 1.01 -14.40
N LYS A 268 -20.66 0.53 -15.61
CA LYS A 268 -21.55 -0.49 -16.22
C LYS A 268 -20.75 -1.74 -16.62
N GLY A 269 -19.63 -2.00 -15.90
CA GLY A 269 -18.72 -3.10 -16.23
C GLY A 269 -17.74 -2.77 -17.37
N LYS A 270 -17.68 -1.51 -17.80
CA LYS A 270 -16.83 -1.02 -18.89
C LYS A 270 -16.35 0.39 -18.59
N SER A 271 -15.34 0.88 -19.31
CA SER A 271 -14.93 2.28 -19.22
C SER A 271 -16.12 3.20 -19.62
N PRO A 272 -16.43 4.22 -18.82
CA PRO A 272 -17.46 5.18 -19.21
C PRO A 272 -17.19 5.86 -20.57
N LEU A 273 -15.93 6.00 -20.96
CA LEU A 273 -15.52 6.61 -22.24
C LEU A 273 -15.93 5.76 -23.46
N GLU A 274 -16.21 4.46 -23.24
CA GLU A 274 -16.76 3.58 -24.29
C GLU A 274 -18.16 3.98 -24.75
N ALA A 275 -18.89 4.77 -23.95
CA ALA A 275 -20.21 5.28 -24.30
C ALA A 275 -20.15 6.55 -25.18
N HIS A 276 -18.93 7.07 -25.45
CA HIS A 276 -18.73 8.36 -26.14
C HIS A 276 -18.05 8.19 -27.49
N PRO A 277 -18.83 7.96 -28.60
CA PRO A 277 -18.25 7.84 -29.95
C PRO A 277 -17.37 9.03 -30.34
N GLU A 278 -17.74 10.22 -29.93
CA GLU A 278 -17.01 11.47 -30.19
C GLU A 278 -15.60 11.47 -29.53
N PHE A 279 -15.38 10.64 -28.51
CA PHE A 279 -14.07 10.50 -27.86
C PHE A 279 -13.16 9.51 -28.62
N TYR A 280 -13.71 8.35 -29.04
CA TYR A 280 -12.87 7.27 -29.57
C TYR A 280 -12.91 7.16 -31.10
N GLU A 281 -13.89 7.74 -31.79
CA GLU A 281 -13.85 7.80 -33.25
C GLU A 281 -12.86 8.89 -33.69
N THR A 282 -11.94 8.55 -34.57
CA THR A 282 -10.89 9.48 -35.03
C THR A 282 -10.41 9.11 -36.43
N THR A 283 -9.55 9.93 -37.00
CA THR A 283 -8.95 9.72 -38.31
C THR A 283 -7.43 9.49 -38.18
N CYS A 284 -6.87 8.76 -39.10
CA CYS A 284 -5.44 8.47 -39.11
C CYS A 284 -4.62 9.74 -39.39
N PRO A 285 -3.66 10.10 -38.55
CA PRO A 285 -2.76 11.23 -38.84
C PRO A 285 -1.83 10.98 -40.03
N LYS A 286 -1.71 9.73 -40.54
CA LYS A 286 -0.87 9.41 -41.68
C LYS A 286 -1.61 9.29 -43.01
N CYS A 287 -2.83 8.72 -43.02
CA CYS A 287 -3.52 8.43 -44.27
C CYS A 287 -4.94 8.99 -44.36
N GLY A 288 -5.48 9.57 -43.30
CA GLY A 288 -6.82 10.17 -43.28
C GLY A 288 -7.98 9.19 -43.24
N GLY A 289 -7.74 7.87 -43.20
CA GLY A 289 -8.78 6.83 -43.18
C GLY A 289 -9.41 6.62 -41.79
N PRO A 290 -10.65 6.05 -41.73
CA PRO A 290 -11.36 5.84 -40.46
C PRO A 290 -10.76 4.71 -39.62
N ALA A 291 -10.83 4.81 -38.27
CA ALA A 291 -10.17 3.85 -37.37
C ALA A 291 -10.71 3.86 -35.91
N LYS A 292 -10.50 2.82 -35.13
CA LYS A 292 -11.07 2.58 -33.76
C LYS A 292 -10.08 2.05 -32.71
N ARG A 293 -10.46 2.04 -31.43
CA ARG A 293 -9.64 1.71 -30.23
C ARG A 293 -10.02 0.44 -29.49
N ASP A 294 -9.09 -0.14 -28.73
CA ASP A 294 -9.29 -1.34 -27.93
C ASP A 294 -9.74 -1.05 -26.49
N THR A 295 -10.62 -1.90 -25.97
CA THR A 295 -11.25 -1.75 -24.66
C THR A 295 -10.80 -2.81 -23.66
N ASP A 296 -9.87 -3.68 -24.07
CA ASP A 296 -9.48 -4.83 -23.25
C ASP A 296 -8.29 -4.47 -22.36
N THR A 297 -8.57 -4.27 -21.10
CA THR A 297 -7.55 -4.33 -20.05
C THR A 297 -7.73 -5.64 -19.30
N MET A 298 -6.64 -6.23 -18.89
CA MET A 298 -6.57 -7.61 -18.37
C MET A 298 -7.43 -7.93 -17.14
N ASP A 299 -8.31 -7.03 -16.73
CA ASP A 299 -9.10 -7.22 -15.50
C ASP A 299 -10.60 -6.95 -15.69
N THR A 300 -11.14 -6.99 -16.95
CA THR A 300 -12.56 -6.69 -17.17
C THR A 300 -13.25 -7.75 -18.02
N PHE A 301 -14.27 -8.33 -17.42
CA PHE A 301 -15.27 -9.11 -18.14
C PHE A 301 -16.07 -8.19 -19.04
N UNK A 302 -15.77 -8.07 -20.26
CA UNK A 302 -16.44 -7.24 -21.07
C UNK A 302 -16.68 -7.75 -22.39
N UNK A 303 -17.59 -7.77 -22.63
CA UNK A 303 -17.89 -8.09 -23.88
C UNK A 303 -17.99 -6.85 -24.59
N UNK A 304 -17.26 -6.71 -25.11
CA UNK A 304 -17.22 -5.55 -25.84
C UNK A 304 -18.05 -5.63 -27.02
N HIS A 305 -18.64 -4.59 -27.26
CA HIS A 305 -19.28 -4.38 -28.56
C HIS A 305 -18.25 -3.77 -29.53
N PRO A 306 -17.85 -4.46 -30.57
CA PRO A 306 -16.71 -4.03 -31.42
C PRO A 306 -16.96 -2.79 -32.28
N GLU A 307 -18.14 -2.21 -32.23
CA GLU A 307 -18.55 -1.12 -33.12
C GLU A 307 -18.04 0.27 -32.72
N PHE A 308 -17.31 0.41 -31.56
CA PHE A 308 -17.15 1.72 -30.93
C PHE A 308 -15.73 2.30 -30.87
N TYR A 309 -14.70 1.64 -31.43
CA TYR A 309 -13.32 2.02 -31.09
C TYR A 309 -12.36 2.25 -32.24
N GLU A 310 -12.81 2.20 -33.49
CA GLU A 310 -11.91 2.17 -34.65
C GLU A 310 -11.28 3.54 -34.95
N THR A 311 -9.95 3.57 -35.04
CA THR A 311 -9.12 4.69 -35.45
C THR A 311 -8.06 4.21 -36.43
N THR A 312 -7.11 5.06 -36.82
CA THR A 312 -5.98 4.66 -37.64
C THR A 312 -4.67 4.88 -36.91
N CYS A 313 -3.76 3.96 -37.09
CA CYS A 313 -2.44 3.99 -36.46
C CYS A 313 -1.61 5.14 -37.03
N PRO A 314 -1.11 6.07 -36.19
CA PRO A 314 -0.26 7.17 -36.70
C PRO A 314 1.08 6.71 -37.28
N LYS A 315 1.50 5.47 -36.98
CA LYS A 315 2.77 4.92 -37.45
C LYS A 315 2.66 4.25 -38.82
N CYS A 316 1.60 3.48 -39.08
CA CYS A 316 1.47 2.70 -40.34
C CYS A 316 0.24 3.02 -41.18
N GLY A 317 -0.69 3.84 -40.71
CA GLY A 317 -1.93 4.18 -41.40
C GLY A 317 -2.99 3.08 -41.38
N GLY A 318 -2.71 1.93 -40.78
CA GLY A 318 -3.62 0.80 -40.68
C GLY A 318 -4.66 0.96 -39.58
N PRO A 319 -5.64 0.05 -39.52
CA PRO A 319 -6.67 0.09 -38.48
C PRO A 319 -6.06 0.06 -37.07
N ALA A 320 -6.61 0.86 -36.18
CA ALA A 320 -6.15 0.95 -34.78
C ALA A 320 -7.31 1.33 -33.86
N LYS A 321 -7.02 1.32 -32.56
CA LYS A 321 -8.01 1.68 -31.54
C LYS A 321 -7.36 2.61 -30.51
N ARG A 322 -8.03 3.70 -30.09
CA ARG A 322 -7.56 4.56 -29.01
C ARG A 322 -7.74 3.87 -27.67
N ASP A 323 -6.93 4.23 -26.71
CA ASP A 323 -7.13 3.82 -25.33
C ASP A 323 -8.36 4.53 -24.75
N THR A 324 -9.22 3.78 -24.07
CA THR A 324 -10.45 4.32 -23.43
C THR A 324 -10.32 4.45 -21.92
N ASP A 325 -9.18 4.05 -21.38
CA ASP A 325 -8.90 4.21 -19.94
C ASP A 325 -8.36 5.62 -19.67
N THR A 326 -8.51 6.06 -18.45
CA THR A 326 -7.83 7.24 -17.91
C THR A 326 -6.73 6.82 -16.96
N MET A 327 -5.80 7.71 -16.69
CA MET A 327 -4.73 7.44 -15.73
C MET A 327 -5.27 7.49 -14.30
N ASP A 328 -4.73 6.63 -13.43
CA ASP A 328 -4.92 6.70 -11.98
C ASP A 328 -4.70 8.14 -11.50
N THR A 329 -5.58 8.65 -10.65
CA THR A 329 -5.48 10.03 -10.12
C THR A 329 -4.16 10.26 -9.35
N PHE A 330 -3.55 9.22 -8.81
CA PHE A 330 -2.20 9.32 -8.23
C PHE A 330 -1.12 9.64 -9.28
N PHE A 331 -1.37 9.35 -10.55
CA PHE A 331 -0.44 9.75 -11.62
C PHE A 331 -0.29 11.27 -11.67
N ASP A 332 -1.42 11.99 -11.72
CA ASP A 332 -1.42 13.45 -11.73
C ASP A 332 -0.81 14.02 -10.43
N SER A 333 -1.19 13.47 -9.28
CA SER A 333 -0.69 13.93 -7.98
C SER A 333 0.79 13.61 -7.76
N SER A 334 1.38 12.70 -8.56
CA SER A 334 2.79 12.33 -8.42
C SER A 334 3.77 13.39 -8.95
N TRP A 335 3.28 14.42 -9.64
CA TRP A 335 4.15 15.47 -10.20
C TRP A 335 3.55 16.87 -10.17
N TYR A 336 2.39 17.08 -9.55
CA TYR A 336 1.70 18.39 -9.54
C TYR A 336 2.59 19.52 -9.01
N TYR A 337 3.45 19.23 -8.03
CA TYR A 337 4.39 20.21 -7.45
C TYR A 337 5.38 20.72 -8.50
N LEU A 338 5.77 19.91 -9.47
CA LEU A 338 6.57 20.33 -10.62
C LEU A 338 5.75 21.22 -11.55
N ARG A 339 4.49 20.84 -11.85
CA ARG A 339 3.60 21.67 -12.66
C ARG A 339 3.40 23.05 -12.02
N TYR A 340 3.32 23.11 -10.68
CA TYR A 340 3.17 24.37 -9.94
C TYR A 340 4.35 25.34 -10.14
N THR A 341 5.54 24.85 -10.50
CA THR A 341 6.69 25.73 -10.78
C THR A 341 6.46 26.56 -12.06
N ASP A 342 5.59 26.07 -12.99
CA ASP A 342 5.30 26.74 -14.25
C ASP A 342 3.88 26.44 -14.75
N PRO A 343 2.83 26.83 -13.97
CA PRO A 343 1.46 26.35 -14.21
C PRO A 343 0.81 26.88 -15.50
N LYS A 344 1.36 27.92 -16.12
CA LYS A 344 0.83 28.53 -17.35
C LYS A 344 1.58 28.12 -18.62
N ASN A 345 2.47 27.14 -18.53
CA ASN A 345 3.22 26.65 -19.69
C ASN A 345 2.27 25.84 -20.59
N GLU A 346 2.09 26.29 -21.82
CA GLU A 346 1.21 25.62 -22.80
C GLU A 346 1.98 24.65 -23.71
N ARG A 347 3.33 24.61 -23.60
CA ARG A 347 4.18 23.83 -24.50
C ARG A 347 4.83 22.63 -23.81
N LEU A 348 5.15 22.77 -22.54
CA LEU A 348 5.87 21.74 -21.76
C LEU A 348 5.11 21.49 -20.45
N PRO A 349 5.26 20.32 -19.84
CA PRO A 349 4.67 20.07 -18.51
C PRO A 349 5.14 21.11 -17.48
N PHE A 350 6.39 21.57 -17.59
CA PHE A 350 7.00 22.67 -16.82
C PHE A 350 8.31 23.06 -17.49
N ASP A 351 8.81 24.26 -17.20
CA ASP A 351 10.15 24.71 -17.65
C ASP A 351 11.19 24.06 -16.72
N PRO A 352 12.15 23.27 -17.25
CA PRO A 352 13.20 22.65 -16.43
C PRO A 352 13.99 23.63 -15.56
N ALA A 353 14.28 24.84 -16.07
CA ALA A 353 15.03 25.85 -15.31
C ALA A 353 14.25 26.38 -14.11
N LYS A 354 12.92 26.49 -14.25
CA LYS A 354 12.04 26.88 -13.13
C LYS A 354 11.94 25.74 -12.10
N ALA A 355 11.78 24.50 -12.58
CA ALA A 355 11.76 23.33 -11.72
C ALA A 355 13.07 23.23 -10.93
N ASP A 356 14.22 23.36 -11.59
CA ASP A 356 15.56 23.30 -10.95
C ASP A 356 15.75 24.40 -9.90
N PHE A 357 15.08 25.55 -10.05
CA PHE A 357 15.15 26.65 -9.08
C PHE A 357 14.33 26.35 -7.81
N TRP A 358 13.13 25.75 -7.98
CA TRP A 358 12.20 25.56 -6.87
C TRP A 358 12.33 24.20 -6.17
N MET A 359 12.91 23.19 -6.84
CA MET A 359 13.01 21.82 -6.31
C MET A 359 14.38 21.56 -5.64
N PRO A 360 14.44 20.67 -4.64
CA PRO A 360 13.30 19.95 -4.06
C PRO A 360 12.44 20.85 -3.17
N VAL A 361 11.20 20.42 -2.88
CA VAL A 361 10.35 21.10 -1.90
C VAL A 361 11.01 20.99 -0.52
N ASP A 362 11.22 22.12 0.14
CA ASP A 362 11.95 22.18 1.42
C ASP A 362 11.19 21.44 2.54
N GLN A 363 9.88 21.71 2.67
CA GLN A 363 9.04 21.10 3.71
C GLN A 363 7.71 20.66 3.10
N TYR A 364 7.43 19.37 3.15
CA TYR A 364 6.18 18.78 2.65
C TYR A 364 5.34 18.32 3.83
N ILE A 365 4.04 18.66 3.84
CA ILE A 365 3.15 18.38 4.97
C ILE A 365 1.95 17.58 4.44
N GLY A 366 1.67 16.43 5.07
CA GLY A 366 0.53 15.60 4.67
C GLY A 366 0.28 14.42 5.60
N GLY A 367 -0.79 13.69 5.35
CA GLY A 367 -1.18 12.55 6.17
C GLY A 367 -0.28 11.33 6.01
N VAL A 368 -0.04 10.61 7.09
CA VAL A 368 0.80 9.40 7.11
C VAL A 368 0.25 8.28 6.21
N GLU A 369 -1.06 8.29 5.93
CA GLU A 369 -1.72 7.33 5.03
C GLU A 369 -1.14 7.35 3.60
N HIS A 370 -0.49 8.45 3.23
CA HIS A 370 0.14 8.58 1.91
C HIS A 370 1.57 8.00 1.85
N ALA A 371 2.10 7.48 2.96
CA ALA A 371 3.47 6.95 3.05
C ALA A 371 3.82 5.98 1.91
N VAL A 372 2.91 5.04 1.62
CA VAL A 372 3.11 3.99 0.60
C VAL A 372 2.24 4.19 -0.65
N LEU A 373 1.61 5.36 -0.78
CA LEU A 373 0.80 5.77 -1.94
C LEU A 373 1.46 6.97 -2.61
N HIS A 374 0.86 8.16 -2.45
CA HIS A 374 1.33 9.41 -3.07
C HIS A 374 2.83 9.66 -2.85
N LEU A 375 3.33 9.51 -1.62
CA LEU A 375 4.75 9.79 -1.33
C LEU A 375 5.69 8.84 -2.09
N LEU A 376 5.35 7.56 -2.16
CA LEU A 376 6.15 6.58 -2.89
C LEU A 376 6.10 6.83 -4.40
N TYR A 377 4.90 7.11 -4.94
CA TYR A 377 4.72 7.40 -6.36
C TYR A 377 5.42 8.70 -6.77
N SER A 378 5.38 9.74 -5.93
CA SER A 378 6.08 11.02 -6.19
C SER A 378 7.60 10.81 -6.28
N ARG A 379 8.17 10.02 -5.36
CA ARG A 379 9.59 9.65 -5.39
C ARG A 379 9.95 8.91 -6.68
N PHE A 380 9.16 7.91 -7.02
CA PHE A 380 9.36 7.12 -8.25
C PHE A 380 9.28 8.02 -9.49
N PHE A 381 8.26 8.87 -9.58
CA PHE A 381 8.02 9.73 -10.74
C PHE A 381 9.12 10.79 -10.89
N THR A 382 9.59 11.38 -9.78
CA THR A 382 10.71 12.33 -9.79
C THR A 382 11.99 11.65 -10.32
N LYS A 383 12.31 10.43 -9.87
CA LYS A 383 13.46 9.66 -10.37
C LYS A 383 13.32 9.37 -11.86
N PHE A 384 12.13 9.02 -12.33
CA PHE A 384 11.85 8.81 -13.75
C PHE A 384 12.11 10.09 -14.57
N LEU A 385 11.63 11.27 -14.09
CA LEU A 385 11.86 12.54 -14.77
C LEU A 385 13.34 12.95 -14.71
N HIS A 386 14.04 12.62 -13.62
CA HIS A 386 15.49 12.82 -13.51
C HIS A 386 16.24 11.99 -14.56
N ASP A 387 15.87 10.72 -14.72
CA ASP A 387 16.48 9.82 -15.71
C ASP A 387 16.26 10.31 -17.15
N LEU A 388 15.15 11.04 -17.40
CA LEU A 388 14.87 11.69 -18.68
C LEU A 388 15.60 13.05 -18.83
N GLY A 389 16.30 13.52 -17.81
CA GLY A 389 17.00 14.81 -17.81
C GLY A 389 16.09 16.01 -17.71
N MET A 390 14.85 15.83 -17.25
CA MET A 390 13.85 16.89 -17.13
C MET A 390 13.98 17.68 -15.82
N VAL A 391 14.55 17.07 -14.77
CA VAL A 391 14.84 17.71 -13.47
C VAL A 391 16.20 17.22 -12.97
N LYS A 392 16.88 18.03 -12.13
CA LYS A 392 18.18 17.65 -11.54
C LYS A 392 18.04 16.89 -10.23
N VAL A 393 16.94 17.07 -9.53
CA VAL A 393 16.71 16.41 -8.23
C VAL A 393 16.27 14.96 -8.41
N GLU A 394 16.71 14.09 -7.52
CA GLU A 394 16.30 12.67 -7.48
C GLU A 394 15.17 12.42 -6.49
N GLU A 395 14.94 13.34 -5.55
CA GLU A 395 13.88 13.25 -4.55
C GLU A 395 13.04 14.53 -4.56
N PRO A 396 11.72 14.42 -4.50
CA PRO A 396 10.85 15.60 -4.61
C PRO A 396 10.78 16.45 -3.35
N PHE A 397 10.89 15.85 -2.17
CA PHE A 397 10.64 16.50 -0.87
C PHE A 397 11.82 16.26 0.08
N GLN A 398 12.49 17.35 0.49
CA GLN A 398 13.65 17.28 1.40
C GLN A 398 13.21 16.88 2.80
N GLY A 399 12.29 17.65 3.38
CA GLY A 399 11.71 17.40 4.69
C GLY A 399 10.25 17.00 4.59
N LEU A 400 9.83 16.06 5.44
CA LEU A 400 8.44 15.61 5.51
C LEU A 400 7.91 15.75 6.93
N PHE A 401 6.73 16.35 7.06
CA PHE A 401 5.99 16.41 8.31
C PHE A 401 4.66 15.66 8.13
N THR A 402 4.41 14.63 8.94
CA THR A 402 3.15 13.88 8.89
C THR A 402 2.27 14.26 10.09
N GLN A 403 1.07 14.80 9.79
CA GLN A 403 0.11 15.12 10.84
C GLN A 403 -0.49 13.85 11.44
N GLY A 404 -0.82 13.94 12.74
CA GLY A 404 -1.61 12.94 13.43
C GLY A 404 -3.07 12.95 12.93
N MET A 405 -3.74 11.83 13.09
CA MET A 405 -5.15 11.70 12.68
C MET A 405 -6.08 12.42 13.65
N VAL A 406 -7.12 13.04 13.12
CA VAL A 406 -8.22 13.60 13.93
C VAL A 406 -9.24 12.46 14.14
N LEU A 407 -9.47 12.14 15.40
CA LEU A 407 -10.39 11.09 15.83
C LEU A 407 -11.67 11.71 16.39
N ALA A 408 -12.77 10.97 16.31
CA ALA A 408 -14.02 11.33 17.00
C ALA A 408 -14.53 10.12 17.78
N TRP A 409 -15.18 10.37 18.91
CA TRP A 409 -15.87 9.32 19.65
C TRP A 409 -16.92 8.70 18.73
N THR A 410 -16.83 7.39 18.53
CA THR A 410 -17.63 6.65 17.56
C THR A 410 -18.37 5.51 18.28
N ASP A 411 -19.65 5.40 18.01
CA ASP A 411 -20.49 4.31 18.49
C ASP A 411 -20.29 3.08 17.58
N PHE A 412 -19.84 1.98 18.17
CA PHE A 412 -19.65 0.70 17.45
C PHE A 412 -20.82 -0.27 17.66
N GLY A 413 -21.82 0.14 18.40
CA GLY A 413 -23.05 -0.64 18.58
C GLY A 413 -23.20 -1.26 19.97
N PRO A 414 -24.31 -1.96 20.18
CA PRO A 414 -24.65 -2.51 21.48
C PRO A 414 -23.75 -3.67 21.88
N VAL A 415 -23.55 -3.82 23.19
CA VAL A 415 -22.76 -4.90 23.78
C VAL A 415 -23.53 -5.54 24.94
N GLU A 416 -23.23 -6.82 25.20
CA GLU A 416 -23.71 -7.52 26.39
C GLU A 416 -22.60 -7.51 27.45
N VAL A 417 -22.97 -7.22 28.70
CA VAL A 417 -22.01 -7.21 29.82
C VAL A 417 -22.44 -8.25 30.86
N GLU A 418 -21.57 -9.20 31.14
CA GLU A 418 -21.77 -10.23 32.18
C GLU A 418 -20.60 -10.18 33.18
N GLY A 419 -20.85 -9.64 34.36
CA GLY A 419 -19.79 -9.44 35.36
C GLY A 419 -18.72 -8.47 34.84
N GLU A 420 -17.49 -8.94 34.74
CA GLU A 420 -16.35 -8.13 34.22
C GLU A 420 -16.06 -8.39 32.74
N ARG A 421 -16.95 -9.12 32.03
CA ARG A 421 -16.78 -9.44 30.61
C ARG A 421 -17.75 -8.66 29.74
N VAL A 422 -17.25 -8.20 28.61
CA VAL A 422 -18.00 -7.44 27.59
C VAL A 422 -18.00 -8.29 26.31
N ARG A 423 -19.17 -8.69 25.85
CA ARG A 423 -19.32 -9.47 24.61
C ARG A 423 -19.67 -8.52 23.46
N LEU A 424 -18.82 -8.52 22.45
CA LEU A 424 -19.01 -7.70 21.25
C LEU A 424 -19.76 -8.50 20.19
N PRO A 425 -20.75 -7.91 19.48
CA PRO A 425 -21.36 -8.58 18.33
C PRO A 425 -20.35 -8.67 17.17
N GLU A 426 -20.50 -9.67 16.31
CA GLU A 426 -19.59 -9.94 15.18
C GLU A 426 -19.26 -8.70 14.31
N PRO A 427 -20.27 -7.90 13.88
CA PRO A 427 -19.98 -6.71 13.09
C PRO A 427 -19.12 -5.67 13.82
N THR A 428 -19.30 -5.52 15.13
CA THR A 428 -18.50 -4.60 15.96
C THR A 428 -17.06 -5.09 16.05
N ARG A 429 -16.87 -6.38 16.27
CA ARG A 429 -15.55 -7.01 16.32
C ARG A 429 -14.76 -6.77 15.03
N ILE A 430 -15.40 -7.02 13.87
CA ILE A 430 -14.78 -6.81 12.55
C ILE A 430 -14.40 -5.34 12.35
N ARG A 431 -15.29 -4.42 12.66
CA ARG A 431 -15.05 -2.97 12.50
C ARG A 431 -13.92 -2.45 13.39
N LEU A 432 -13.70 -3.09 14.54
CA LEU A 432 -12.64 -2.73 15.48
C LEU A 432 -11.32 -3.46 15.22
N GLU A 433 -11.34 -4.43 14.31
CA GLU A 433 -10.18 -5.32 14.02
C GLU A 433 -9.71 -6.08 15.27
N ILE A 434 -10.63 -6.39 16.18
CA ILE A 434 -10.35 -7.13 17.42
C ILE A 434 -10.54 -8.61 17.13
N PRO A 435 -9.54 -9.45 17.37
CA PRO A 435 -9.67 -10.89 17.09
C PRO A 435 -10.61 -11.62 18.04
N GLU A 436 -10.78 -11.11 19.25
CA GLU A 436 -11.57 -11.75 20.30
C GLU A 436 -13.00 -11.22 20.35
N LYS A 437 -13.94 -12.11 20.62
CA LYS A 437 -15.37 -11.80 20.75
C LYS A 437 -15.73 -11.25 22.12
N GLU A 438 -14.95 -11.58 23.15
CA GLU A 438 -15.17 -11.15 24.53
C GLU A 438 -13.94 -10.40 25.05
N LEU A 439 -14.19 -9.30 25.75
CA LEU A 439 -13.16 -8.44 26.37
C LEU A 439 -13.47 -8.32 27.87
N SER A 440 -12.44 -8.18 28.69
CA SER A 440 -12.63 -7.75 30.07
C SER A 440 -12.84 -6.23 30.12
N LEU A 441 -13.46 -5.72 31.18
CA LEU A 441 -13.60 -4.27 31.39
C LEU A 441 -12.24 -3.57 31.43
N GLU A 442 -11.20 -4.25 31.90
CA GLU A 442 -9.85 -3.72 31.92
C GLU A 442 -9.28 -3.54 30.49
N GLU A 443 -9.53 -4.51 29.61
CA GLU A 443 -9.12 -4.42 28.20
C GLU A 443 -9.85 -3.30 27.48
N VAL A 444 -11.14 -3.13 27.72
CA VAL A 444 -11.94 -2.02 27.18
C VAL A 444 -11.26 -0.68 27.57
N ARG A 445 -10.90 -0.50 28.84
CA ARG A 445 -10.23 0.71 29.33
C ARG A 445 -8.84 0.89 28.72
N LYS A 446 -8.05 -0.18 28.62
CA LYS A 446 -6.69 -0.14 28.02
C LYS A 446 -6.73 0.29 26.55
N MET A 447 -7.82 -0.03 25.84
CA MET A 447 -8.04 0.39 24.46
C MET A 447 -8.49 1.85 24.33
N GLY A 448 -8.69 2.57 25.44
CA GLY A 448 -9.23 3.92 25.44
C GLY A 448 -10.71 3.94 25.03
N ALA A 449 -11.44 2.85 25.28
CA ALA A 449 -12.85 2.72 24.96
C ALA A 449 -13.72 2.88 26.20
N GLU A 450 -14.99 3.18 25.98
CA GLU A 450 -15.99 3.36 27.04
C GLU A 450 -17.28 2.62 26.72
N LEU A 451 -17.96 2.19 27.76
CA LEU A 451 -19.33 1.69 27.65
C LEU A 451 -20.28 2.82 28.04
N ARG A 452 -21.12 3.25 27.12
CA ARG A 452 -22.07 4.35 27.35
C ARG A 452 -23.50 3.87 27.17
N PRO A 453 -24.45 4.28 28.03
CA PRO A 453 -25.86 3.97 27.82
C PRO A 453 -26.40 4.67 26.57
N HIS A 454 -27.18 3.95 25.79
CA HIS A 454 -27.88 4.46 24.62
C HIS A 454 -29.34 4.76 24.95
N GLU A 455 -30.02 5.54 24.11
CA GLU A 455 -31.42 5.97 24.32
C GLU A 455 -32.41 4.83 24.48
N ASP A 456 -32.14 3.68 23.88
CA ASP A 456 -32.99 2.48 23.96
C ASP A 456 -32.74 1.63 25.22
N GLY A 457 -31.85 2.07 26.10
CA GLY A 457 -31.51 1.39 27.36
C GLY A 457 -30.39 0.36 27.26
N THR A 458 -29.84 0.12 26.07
CA THR A 458 -28.70 -0.78 25.89
C THR A 458 -27.38 -0.08 26.24
N LEU A 459 -26.33 -0.87 26.51
CA LEU A 459 -24.96 -0.34 26.63
C LEU A 459 -24.27 -0.47 25.26
N HIS A 460 -23.64 0.61 24.82
CA HIS A 460 -22.90 0.64 23.55
C HIS A 460 -21.39 0.81 23.81
N PHE A 461 -20.60 0.23 22.91
CA PHE A 461 -19.12 0.33 22.89
C PHE A 461 -18.71 1.58 22.11
N TRP A 462 -18.10 2.53 22.81
CA TRP A 462 -17.62 3.79 22.24
C TRP A 462 -16.10 3.83 22.29
N LYS A 463 -15.50 4.26 21.17
CA LYS A 463 -14.05 4.42 21.09
C LYS A 463 -13.70 5.55 20.12
N PRO A 464 -12.63 6.34 20.39
CA PRO A 464 -12.12 7.26 19.38
C PRO A 464 -11.70 6.50 18.11
N ALA A 465 -12.19 6.97 16.96
CA ALA A 465 -11.88 6.38 15.66
C ALA A 465 -11.69 7.48 14.62
N VAL A 466 -10.90 7.21 13.59
CA VAL A 466 -10.64 8.14 12.50
C VAL A 466 -11.98 8.60 11.90
N MET A 467 -12.13 9.91 11.71
CA MET A 467 -13.32 10.50 11.11
C MET A 467 -13.48 10.01 9.68
N SER A 468 -14.67 9.52 9.32
CA SER A 468 -14.98 9.09 7.96
C SER A 468 -16.47 9.24 7.66
N LYS A 469 -16.78 9.44 6.38
CA LYS A 469 -18.17 9.55 5.91
C LYS A 469 -18.96 8.27 6.21
N SER A 470 -18.33 7.11 6.06
CA SER A 470 -18.98 5.80 6.28
C SER A 470 -19.35 5.55 7.75
N LYS A 471 -18.63 6.16 8.69
CA LYS A 471 -18.92 6.07 10.14
C LYS A 471 -19.89 7.15 10.62
N GLY A 472 -20.08 8.21 9.83
CA GLY A 472 -20.92 9.34 10.20
C GLY A 472 -20.39 10.13 11.41
N ASN A 473 -19.11 9.99 11.74
CA ASN A 473 -18.48 10.57 12.94
C ASN A 473 -17.67 11.85 12.65
N GLY A 474 -17.76 12.38 11.42
CA GLY A 474 -17.00 13.56 11.02
C GLY A 474 -17.71 14.88 11.32
N VAL A 475 -16.93 15.92 11.65
CA VAL A 475 -17.43 17.28 11.82
C VAL A 475 -17.34 18.00 10.47
N MET A 476 -18.50 18.47 9.97
CA MET A 476 -18.56 19.16 8.66
C MET A 476 -18.02 20.58 8.80
N VAL A 477 -16.98 20.93 8.07
CA VAL A 477 -16.27 22.21 8.16
C VAL A 477 -17.20 23.41 7.91
N GLY A 478 -18.00 23.35 6.85
CA GLY A 478 -18.90 24.46 6.46
C GLY A 478 -19.87 24.86 7.56
N PRO A 479 -20.73 23.95 8.03
CA PRO A 479 -21.64 24.23 9.15
C PRO A 479 -20.91 24.68 10.40
N PHE A 480 -19.83 24.00 10.80
CA PHE A 480 -19.06 24.34 12.00
C PHE A 480 -18.53 25.78 11.94
N VAL A 481 -17.87 26.15 10.82
CA VAL A 481 -17.31 27.50 10.66
C VAL A 481 -18.41 28.57 10.64
N LYS A 482 -19.57 28.25 10.07
CA LYS A 482 -20.73 29.15 10.06
C LYS A 482 -21.29 29.41 11.47
N GLU A 483 -21.30 28.37 12.30
CA GLU A 483 -21.86 28.43 13.67
C GLU A 483 -20.85 28.97 14.70
N GLU A 484 -19.65 28.43 14.74
CA GLU A 484 -18.65 28.70 15.75
C GLU A 484 -17.56 29.69 15.32
N GLY A 485 -17.29 29.75 14.01
CA GLY A 485 -16.24 30.61 13.46
C GLY A 485 -14.94 29.87 13.14
N ALA A 486 -14.23 30.36 12.13
CA ALA A 486 -12.97 29.74 11.64
C ALA A 486 -11.85 29.80 12.70
N ASP A 487 -11.79 30.86 13.49
CA ASP A 487 -10.72 31.01 14.50
C ASP A 487 -10.88 30.00 15.64
N ILE A 488 -12.11 29.66 16.00
CA ILE A 488 -12.38 28.59 16.99
C ILE A 488 -11.90 27.24 16.44
N ALA A 489 -12.22 26.93 15.18
CA ALA A 489 -11.75 25.71 14.53
C ALA A 489 -10.21 25.60 14.57
N ARG A 490 -9.52 26.67 14.13
CA ARG A 490 -8.05 26.73 14.10
C ARG A 490 -7.45 26.50 15.50
N ILE A 491 -7.94 27.22 16.51
CA ILE A 491 -7.43 27.11 17.88
C ILE A 491 -7.68 25.71 18.44
N THR A 492 -8.88 25.16 18.21
CA THR A 492 -9.23 23.81 18.71
C THR A 492 -8.24 22.77 18.17
N ILE A 493 -7.95 22.80 16.86
CA ILE A 493 -7.04 21.84 16.23
C ILE A 493 -5.61 22.04 16.75
N LEU A 494 -5.11 23.28 16.73
CA LEU A 494 -3.71 23.55 17.07
C LEU A 494 -3.41 23.40 18.58
N PHE A 495 -4.41 23.55 19.43
CA PHE A 495 -4.23 23.47 20.90
C PHE A 495 -4.40 22.03 21.44
N ALA A 496 -5.17 21.19 20.74
CA ALA A 496 -5.57 19.87 21.26
C ALA A 496 -4.39 18.91 21.47
N ALA A 497 -3.40 18.93 20.56
CA ALA A 497 -2.21 18.06 20.63
C ALA A 497 -1.11 18.64 19.74
N PRO A 498 0.17 18.26 19.98
CA PRO A 498 1.21 18.51 18.99
C PRO A 498 0.79 17.93 17.62
N PRO A 499 1.02 18.65 16.52
CA PRO A 499 0.40 18.29 15.24
C PRO A 499 0.81 16.92 14.68
N GLU A 500 1.93 16.34 15.13
CA GLU A 500 2.35 14.98 14.77
C GLU A 500 1.58 13.89 15.52
N ASN A 501 0.85 14.24 16.59
CA ASN A 501 0.10 13.29 17.41
C ASN A 501 -1.37 13.23 17.02
N GLU A 502 -2.00 12.09 17.28
CA GLU A 502 -3.45 11.95 17.13
C GLU A 502 -4.16 12.84 18.15
N MET A 503 -5.27 13.45 17.72
CA MET A 503 -6.13 14.22 18.63
C MET A 503 -7.57 13.69 18.56
N VAL A 504 -8.25 13.70 19.70
CA VAL A 504 -9.69 13.39 19.75
C VAL A 504 -10.46 14.71 19.77
N TRP A 505 -11.32 14.90 18.77
CA TRP A 505 -12.21 16.06 18.70
C TRP A 505 -13.25 15.97 19.82
N THR A 506 -13.35 17.02 20.65
CA THR A 506 -14.31 17.08 21.75
C THR A 506 -15.02 18.44 21.80
N GLU A 507 -16.28 18.43 22.23
CA GLU A 507 -17.05 19.67 22.45
C GLU A 507 -16.41 20.55 23.52
N GLU A 508 -15.82 19.94 24.55
CA GLU A 508 -15.12 20.66 25.62
C GLU A 508 -13.94 21.46 25.07
N GLY A 509 -13.20 20.90 24.08
CA GLY A 509 -12.11 21.59 23.38
C GLY A 509 -12.63 22.82 22.64
N VAL A 510 -13.71 22.66 21.89
CA VAL A 510 -14.38 23.75 21.15
C VAL A 510 -14.80 24.86 22.11
N GLN A 511 -15.48 24.49 23.19
CA GLN A 511 -15.94 25.44 24.19
C GLN A 511 -14.77 26.13 24.93
N GLY A 512 -13.64 25.43 25.10
CA GLY A 512 -12.41 26.00 25.63
C GLY A 512 -11.86 27.12 24.73
N ALA A 513 -11.77 26.86 23.43
CA ALA A 513 -11.33 27.83 22.43
C ALA A 513 -12.28 29.04 22.39
N TRP A 514 -13.59 28.77 22.40
CA TRP A 514 -14.63 29.82 22.43
C TRP A 514 -14.46 30.75 23.63
N ARG A 515 -14.34 30.18 24.87
CA ARG A 515 -14.15 30.96 26.11
C ARG A 515 -12.87 31.80 26.06
N PHE A 516 -11.79 31.25 25.50
CA PHE A 516 -10.50 31.95 25.36
C PHE A 516 -10.63 33.18 24.45
N LEU A 517 -11.17 33.03 23.25
CA LEU A 517 -11.34 34.12 22.30
C LEU A 517 -12.28 35.20 22.83
N ASN A 518 -13.39 34.81 23.44
CA ASN A 518 -14.36 35.76 24.01
C ASN A 518 -13.77 36.54 25.17
N ARG A 519 -12.90 35.92 25.97
CA ARG A 519 -12.19 36.62 27.07
C ARG A 519 -11.26 37.69 26.50
N ILE A 520 -10.51 37.39 25.42
CA ILE A 520 -9.64 38.36 24.74
C ILE A 520 -10.50 39.50 24.15
N TRP A 521 -11.54 39.13 23.39
CA TRP A 521 -12.43 40.10 22.74
C TRP A 521 -13.04 41.08 23.78
N ARG A 522 -13.60 40.54 24.84
CA ARG A 522 -14.22 41.34 25.91
C ARG A 522 -13.20 42.28 26.51
N ARG A 523 -12.01 41.83 26.85
CA ARG A 523 -10.95 42.63 27.43
C ARG A 523 -10.57 43.83 26.54
N VAL A 524 -10.34 43.56 25.27
CA VAL A 524 -10.00 44.61 24.27
C VAL A 524 -11.19 45.59 24.10
N ALA A 525 -12.43 45.06 24.04
CA ALA A 525 -13.61 45.90 23.89
C ALA A 525 -13.85 46.81 25.10
N GLU A 526 -13.64 46.31 26.33
CA GLU A 526 -13.76 47.08 27.60
C GLU A 526 -12.70 48.17 27.66
N ASP A 527 -11.47 47.89 27.27
CA ASP A 527 -10.36 48.84 27.33
C ASP A 527 -10.17 49.68 26.05
N ARG A 528 -11.11 49.61 25.09
CA ARG A 528 -11.00 50.20 23.76
C ARG A 528 -10.60 51.67 23.78
N GLU A 529 -11.23 52.50 24.63
CA GLU A 529 -10.97 53.94 24.66
C GLU A 529 -9.62 54.22 25.32
N ALA A 530 -9.24 53.47 26.34
CA ALA A 530 -7.91 53.56 26.98
C ALA A 530 -6.81 53.17 25.98
N LEU A 531 -7.03 52.06 25.21
CA LEU A 531 -6.08 51.59 24.18
C LEU A 531 -5.89 52.64 23.07
N LYS A 532 -6.97 53.31 22.63
CA LYS A 532 -6.90 54.38 21.62
C LYS A 532 -6.15 55.62 22.16
N ALA A 533 -6.30 55.94 23.44
CA ALA A 533 -5.69 57.11 24.05
C ALA A 533 -4.20 56.92 24.38
N THR A 534 -3.70 55.67 24.37
CA THR A 534 -2.32 55.32 24.72
C THR A 534 -1.37 55.57 23.53
N SER A 535 -0.25 56.26 23.77
CA SER A 535 0.83 56.49 22.79
C SER A 535 1.66 55.22 22.54
N GLY A 536 1.55 54.24 23.40
CA GLY A 536 2.37 53.01 23.36
C GLY A 536 3.81 53.22 23.84
N GLN A 537 4.16 54.45 24.25
CA GLN A 537 5.50 54.75 24.75
C GLN A 537 5.51 54.80 26.29
N PHE A 538 6.45 54.10 26.90
CA PHE A 538 6.66 54.11 28.34
C PHE A 538 8.15 53.78 28.63
N ALA A 539 8.62 54.23 29.82
CA ALA A 539 9.96 53.92 30.29
C ALA A 539 9.93 52.57 31.03
N ALA A 540 10.47 51.53 30.43
CA ALA A 540 10.47 50.17 31.00
C ALA A 540 11.15 50.14 32.40
N GLU A 541 12.16 50.99 32.58
CA GLU A 541 12.93 51.12 33.82
C GLU A 541 12.10 51.71 34.96
N ALA A 542 11.04 52.45 34.63
CA ALA A 542 10.13 53.09 35.61
C ALA A 542 8.99 52.19 36.08
N LEU A 543 8.85 51.00 35.50
CA LEU A 543 7.81 50.05 35.89
C LEU A 543 8.12 49.43 37.26
N GLU A 544 7.13 49.37 38.11
CA GLU A 544 7.24 48.77 39.44
C GLU A 544 6.05 47.84 39.73
N GLY A 545 6.18 46.99 40.74
CA GLY A 545 5.13 46.09 41.19
C GLY A 545 4.53 45.23 40.08
N PRO A 546 3.17 45.12 40.02
CA PRO A 546 2.48 44.28 39.03
C PRO A 546 2.79 44.63 37.60
N ASP A 547 3.05 45.91 37.27
CA ASP A 547 3.34 46.34 35.89
C ASP A 547 4.70 45.82 35.43
N ARG A 548 5.69 45.83 36.32
CA ARG A 548 7.02 45.27 36.04
C ARG A 548 6.95 43.73 35.86
N GLU A 549 6.16 43.08 36.69
CA GLU A 549 5.93 41.64 36.63
C GLU A 549 5.25 41.27 35.31
N LEU A 550 4.20 42.00 34.91
CA LEU A 550 3.50 41.81 33.64
C LEU A 550 4.43 42.02 32.45
N TYR A 551 5.26 43.08 32.50
CA TYR A 551 6.23 43.38 31.45
C TYR A 551 7.26 42.24 31.29
N GLY A 552 7.78 41.74 32.41
CA GLY A 552 8.68 40.59 32.42
C GLY A 552 8.04 39.35 31.81
N LYS A 553 6.79 39.06 32.15
CA LYS A 553 6.03 37.93 31.63
C LYS A 553 5.79 38.08 30.13
N LEU A 554 5.45 39.30 29.67
CA LEU A 554 5.25 39.59 28.24
C LEU A 554 6.52 39.26 27.45
N HIS A 555 7.68 39.75 27.89
CA HIS A 555 8.94 39.52 27.18
C HIS A 555 9.40 38.08 27.21
N ALA A 556 9.19 37.38 28.32
CA ALA A 556 9.47 35.95 28.43
C ALA A 556 8.58 35.15 27.47
N THR A 557 7.31 35.54 27.35
CA THR A 557 6.36 34.90 26.41
C THR A 557 6.75 35.17 24.94
N LEU A 558 7.10 36.44 24.61
CA LEU A 558 7.54 36.82 23.27
C LEU A 558 8.78 36.03 22.87
N LYS A 559 9.76 35.95 23.79
CA LYS A 559 10.99 35.17 23.53
C LYS A 559 10.64 33.71 23.21
N LYS A 560 9.84 33.06 24.08
CA LYS A 560 9.46 31.67 23.91
C LYS A 560 8.73 31.44 22.58
N VAL A 561 7.73 32.27 22.26
CA VAL A 561 6.96 32.14 21.01
C VAL A 561 7.88 32.28 19.79
N THR A 562 8.83 33.23 19.84
CA THR A 562 9.81 33.46 18.76
C THR A 562 10.74 32.25 18.58
N GLU A 563 11.12 31.60 19.67
CA GLU A 563 11.97 30.41 19.64
C GLU A 563 11.20 29.14 19.18
N ASP A 564 9.91 29.08 19.50
CA ASP A 564 9.05 27.94 19.14
C ASP A 564 8.60 27.99 17.65
N LEU A 565 8.56 29.19 17.02
CA LEU A 565 8.21 29.40 15.61
C LEU A 565 9.40 29.09 14.68
#